data_f34e0298dd4f533dc6aa726dc25492bb
#
_entry.id   f34e0298dd4f533dc6aa726dc25492bb
#
_cell.length_a   1.000
_cell.length_b   1.000
_cell.length_c   1.000
_cell.angle_alpha   90.00
_cell.angle_beta   90.00
_cell.angle_gamma   90.00
#
_symmetry.space_group_name_H-M   'P 1'
#
loop_
_entity.id
_entity.type
_entity.pdbx_description
1 polymer ?
#
loop_
_entity_poly.entity_id
_entity_poly.type
_entity_poly.pdbx_seq_one_letter_code
_entity_poly.pdbx_strand_id
1 'polypeptide(L)' 'MKQVLSIKKYRDTNGDEKSIFREVGVVRTNSKGTEFLDLHMFPGVTFIIKEKEQKPDLT' A
#
# COMPACT_ATOMS: atom_id res chain seq x y z
N MET A 1 12.58 -1.36 5.53
CA MET A 1 11.86 -1.46 4.26
C MET A 1 10.62 -2.31 4.47
N LYS A 2 9.48 -1.84 4.04
CA LYS A 2 8.21 -2.55 4.18
C LYS A 2 7.72 -3.01 2.82
N GLN A 3 7.10 -4.18 2.77
CA GLN A 3 6.46 -4.66 1.55
C GLN A 3 5.02 -4.18 1.47
N VAL A 4 4.57 -3.88 0.26
CA VAL A 4 3.17 -3.58 -0.02
C VAL A 4 2.60 -4.76 -0.76
N LEU A 5 1.56 -5.35 -0.19
CA LEU A 5 0.91 -6.52 -0.77
C LEU A 5 -0.51 -6.20 -1.17
N SER A 6 -0.92 -6.68 -2.33
CA SER A 6 -2.32 -6.68 -2.70
C SER A 6 -2.97 -7.96 -2.21
N ILE A 7 -4.22 -7.85 -1.82
CA ILE A 7 -5.02 -8.98 -1.36
C ILE A 7 -6.20 -9.14 -2.30
N LYS A 8 -6.33 -10.31 -2.89
CA LYS A 8 -7.49 -10.65 -3.71
C LYS A 8 -8.21 -11.82 -3.07
N LYS A 9 -9.46 -11.63 -2.73
CA LYS A 9 -10.31 -12.69 -2.20
C LYS A 9 -11.10 -13.33 -3.32
N TYR A 10 -11.20 -14.65 -3.28
CA TYR A 10 -11.98 -15.40 -4.25
C TYR A 10 -12.58 -16.64 -3.59
N ARG A 11 -13.60 -17.20 -4.21
CA ARG A 11 -14.16 -18.46 -3.79
C ARG A 11 -13.73 -19.54 -4.76
N ASP A 12 -13.28 -20.67 -4.20
CA ASP A 12 -12.92 -21.81 -5.03
C ASP A 12 -14.17 -22.60 -5.43
N THR A 13 -13.97 -23.71 -6.15
CA THR A 13 -15.07 -24.56 -6.61
C THR A 13 -15.83 -25.23 -5.48
N ASN A 14 -15.21 -25.34 -4.30
CA ASN A 14 -15.85 -25.92 -3.12
C ASN A 14 -16.61 -24.87 -2.29
N GLY A 15 -16.60 -23.63 -2.71
CA GLY A 15 -17.23 -22.54 -1.98
C GLY A 15 -16.41 -21.98 -0.83
N ASP A 16 -15.17 -22.43 -0.66
CA ASP A 16 -14.29 -21.92 0.38
C ASP A 16 -13.70 -20.57 -0.02
N GLU A 17 -13.66 -19.64 0.94
CA GLU A 17 -13.08 -18.33 0.71
C GLU A 17 -11.56 -18.41 0.83
N LYS A 18 -10.86 -17.97 -0.20
CA LYS A 18 -9.40 -17.96 -0.26
C LYS A 18 -8.89 -16.57 -0.58
N SER A 19 -7.63 -16.33 -0.24
CA SER A 19 -6.98 -15.06 -0.51
C SER A 19 -5.66 -15.28 -1.22
N ILE A 20 -5.37 -14.42 -2.19
CA ILE A 20 -4.09 -14.39 -2.89
C ILE A 20 -3.38 -13.10 -2.50
N PHE A 21 -2.13 -13.23 -2.10
CA PHE A 21 -1.26 -12.08 -1.77
C PHE A 21 -0.20 -11.96 -2.84
N ARG A 22 -0.01 -10.75 -3.33
CA ARG A 22 1.06 -10.46 -4.30
C ARG A 22 1.79 -9.20 -3.86
N GLU A 23 3.11 -9.23 -3.95
CA GLU A 23 3.90 -8.03 -3.71
C GLU A 23 3.73 -7.07 -4.88
N VAL A 24 3.26 -5.87 -4.58
CA VAL A 24 3.02 -4.85 -5.60
C VAL A 24 3.96 -3.66 -5.45
N GLY A 25 4.70 -3.58 -4.36
CA GLY A 25 5.62 -2.49 -4.14
C GLY A 25 6.36 -2.59 -2.83
N VAL A 26 7.13 -1.55 -2.55
CA VAL A 26 7.91 -1.44 -1.31
C VAL A 26 7.75 -0.04 -0.75
N VAL A 27 7.85 0.06 0.57
CA VAL A 27 7.87 1.33 1.27
C VAL A 27 9.26 1.54 1.84
N ARG A 28 9.86 2.70 1.55
CA ARG A 28 11.16 3.10 2.07
C ARG A 28 10.98 4.29 2.98
N THR A 29 11.76 4.35 4.04
CA THR A 29 11.76 5.48 4.96
C THR A 29 13.11 6.16 4.91
N ASN A 30 13.12 7.49 4.76
CA ASN A 30 14.39 8.23 4.78
C ASN A 30 14.77 8.63 6.21
N SER A 31 15.91 9.31 6.35
CA SER A 31 16.43 9.73 7.65
C SER A 31 15.53 10.76 8.34
N LYS A 32 14.68 11.44 7.60
CA LYS A 32 13.75 12.44 8.14
C LYS A 32 12.41 11.85 8.56
N GLY A 33 12.23 10.53 8.40
CA GLY A 33 10.99 9.87 8.73
C GLY A 33 9.92 9.92 7.64
N THR A 34 10.25 10.43 6.46
CA THR A 34 9.32 10.45 5.33
C THR A 34 9.26 9.08 4.69
N GLU A 35 8.06 8.58 4.46
CA GLU A 35 7.86 7.30 3.80
C GLU A 35 7.58 7.49 2.32
N PHE A 36 8.22 6.67 1.50
CA PHE A 36 8.07 6.67 0.06
C PHE A 36 7.55 5.31 -0.38
N LEU A 37 6.60 5.31 -1.28
CA LEU A 37 6.00 4.10 -1.84
C LEU A 37 6.43 3.97 -3.30
N ASP A 38 7.03 2.83 -3.63
CA ASP A 38 7.37 2.48 -5.01
C ASP A 38 6.49 1.30 -5.41
N LEU A 39 5.66 1.48 -6.42
CA LEU A 39 4.82 0.42 -6.95
C LEU A 39 5.43 -0.15 -8.23
N HIS A 40 5.44 -1.48 -8.35
CA HIS A 40 6.02 -2.14 -9.52
C HIS A 40 5.27 -1.81 -10.81
N MET A 41 3.97 -1.56 -10.71
CA MET A 41 3.16 -1.23 -11.88
C MET A 41 3.37 0.20 -12.40
N PHE A 42 4.06 1.05 -11.64
CA PHE A 42 4.38 2.42 -12.03
C PHE A 42 5.88 2.65 -11.92
N PRO A 43 6.69 2.04 -12.80
CA PRO A 43 8.13 2.21 -12.74
C PRO A 43 8.53 3.67 -12.99
N GLY A 44 9.48 4.15 -12.22
CA GLY A 44 9.95 5.53 -12.33
C GLY A 44 9.09 6.56 -11.61
N VAL A 45 8.02 6.14 -10.94
CA VAL A 45 7.16 7.02 -10.15
C VAL A 45 7.28 6.67 -8.68
N THR A 46 7.53 7.67 -7.86
CA THR A 46 7.60 7.50 -6.41
C THR A 46 6.44 8.23 -5.77
N PHE A 47 5.71 7.54 -4.91
CA PHE A 47 4.61 8.13 -4.15
C PHE A 47 5.09 8.45 -2.75
N ILE A 48 4.59 9.55 -2.18
CA ILE A 48 4.90 9.97 -0.82
C ILE A 48 3.71 9.66 0.06
N ILE A 49 3.97 9.01 1.19
CA ILE A 49 2.93 8.71 2.17
C ILE A 49 2.98 9.80 3.24
N LYS A 50 1.90 10.54 3.37
CA LYS A 50 1.76 11.60 4.38
C LYS A 50 0.51 11.37 5.19
N GLU A 51 0.58 11.71 6.47
CA GLU A 51 -0.64 11.81 7.26
C GLU A 51 -1.47 12.98 6.77
N LYS A 52 -2.74 12.72 6.59
CA LYS A 52 -3.68 13.78 6.26
C LYS A 52 -3.92 14.59 7.52
N GLU A 53 -3.52 15.85 7.52
CA GLU A 53 -3.87 16.75 8.61
C GLU A 53 -5.38 16.93 8.65
N GLN A 54 -5.96 16.49 9.76
CA GLN A 54 -7.35 16.81 10.03
C GLN A 54 -7.38 18.21 10.60
N LYS A 55 -7.70 19.18 9.76
CA LYS A 55 -8.03 20.50 10.27
C LYS A 55 -9.31 20.37 11.08
N PRO A 56 -9.35 20.93 12.28
CA PRO A 56 -10.60 20.95 13.01
C PRO A 56 -11.66 21.62 12.15
N ASP A 57 -12.80 20.98 12.05
CA ASP A 57 -13.90 21.48 11.27
C ASP A 57 -14.43 22.75 11.94
N LEU A 58 -14.27 23.88 11.26
CA LEU A 58 -14.66 25.17 11.81
C LEU A 58 -16.10 25.56 11.48
N THR A 59 -16.87 24.62 11.09
CA THR A 59 -18.30 24.89 10.90
C THR A 59 -19.09 24.79 12.18
#